data_17f5579c22c1e7993a0e03d53385c6c7
#
_entry.id   17f5579c22c1e7993a0e03d53385c6c7
#
_cell.length_a   1.000
_cell.length_b   1.000
_cell.length_c   1.000
_cell.angle_alpha   90.00
_cell.angle_beta   90.00
_cell.angle_gamma   90.00
#
_symmetry.space_group_name_H-M   'P 1'
#
loop_
_entity.id
_entity.type
_entity.pdbx_description
1 polymer ?
#
loop_
_entity_poly.entity_id
_entity_poly.type
_entity_poly.pdbx_seq_one_letter_code
_entity_poly.pdbx_strand_id
1 'polypeptide(L)'
;MARVFENDKRAMNMNNREKYRFDDFTFENYRKLIQLAKAKGFQFIFHKDVFVPERKDVIWRHDVEFEPDYALRMAQIEYEEGIKATYFFQLHSPYYNVLDPHYRKVFHDIKILGHCVGLHFDSAYWGITSEDQLNDYIVLDKEYLEKNMDVEIDTFSFHNTTPFTQSCLEYRYGGLINVYATFFKEHYNYCGDSLGYWRFDRLEDVLNDENVKHLQVLTHDANWCDEVLSPRNRFAKVMTERAERLIKGQVEGLHLMGHLCPDDEED
;
A
#
# COMPACT_ATOMS: atom_id res chain seq x y z
N MET A 1 22.90 28.83 14.39
CA MET A 1 23.76 28.31 13.30
C MET A 1 24.61 27.08 13.72
N ALA A 2 25.16 26.97 14.92
CA ALA A 2 25.98 25.82 15.32
C ALA A 2 25.24 24.45 15.33
N ARG A 3 23.99 24.41 15.75
CA ARG A 3 23.19 23.14 15.79
C ARG A 3 22.87 22.52 14.40
N VAL A 4 22.77 23.33 13.35
CA VAL A 4 22.52 22.85 11.98
C VAL A 4 23.77 22.16 11.43
N PHE A 5 24.96 22.67 11.70
CA PHE A 5 26.23 22.09 11.22
C PHE A 5 26.65 20.81 11.96
N GLU A 6 26.21 20.60 13.20
CA GLU A 6 26.48 19.34 13.95
C GLU A 6 25.56 18.20 13.47
N ASN A 7 24.30 18.50 13.12
CA ASN A 7 23.38 17.51 12.56
C ASN A 7 23.83 17.03 11.18
N ASP A 8 24.33 17.93 10.31
CA ASP A 8 24.86 17.55 8.99
C ASP A 8 26.09 16.64 9.08
N LYS A 9 27.01 16.87 10.04
CA LYS A 9 28.19 16.01 10.22
C LYS A 9 27.86 14.64 10.81
N ARG A 10 26.81 14.53 11.63
CA ARG A 10 26.33 13.26 12.16
C ARG A 10 25.65 12.43 11.06
N ALA A 11 24.88 13.06 10.17
CA ALA A 11 24.24 12.43 9.03
C ALA A 11 25.24 11.89 8.00
N MET A 12 26.42 12.53 7.85
CA MET A 12 27.47 12.08 6.92
C MET A 12 28.20 10.80 7.36
N ASN A 13 28.14 10.42 8.64
CA ASN A 13 28.82 9.24 9.18
C ASN A 13 27.89 8.08 9.53
N MET A 14 26.56 8.22 9.36
CA MET A 14 25.60 7.15 9.62
C MET A 14 25.61 6.13 8.48
N ASN A 15 25.64 4.85 8.80
CA ASN A 15 25.40 3.81 7.79
C ASN A 15 23.93 3.83 7.33
N ASN A 16 23.63 3.19 6.19
CA ASN A 16 22.29 3.22 5.61
C ASN A 16 21.20 2.65 6.55
N ARG A 17 21.56 1.65 7.37
CA ARG A 17 20.61 1.06 8.34
C ARG A 17 20.22 2.06 9.42
N GLU A 18 21.18 2.83 9.93
CA GLU A 18 20.95 3.89 10.91
C GLU A 18 20.20 5.07 10.29
N LYS A 19 20.60 5.48 9.07
CA LYS A 19 20.01 6.62 8.36
C LYS A 19 18.55 6.37 7.99
N TYR A 20 18.23 5.20 7.47
CA TYR A 20 16.89 4.86 6.97
C TYR A 20 16.07 4.04 7.98
N ARG A 21 16.66 3.67 9.12
CA ARG A 21 16.02 2.93 10.20
C ARG A 21 15.16 1.77 9.70
N PHE A 22 15.83 0.73 9.21
CA PHE A 22 15.15 -0.47 8.66
C PHE A 22 14.24 -1.17 9.67
N ASP A 23 14.47 -0.96 10.97
CA ASP A 23 13.63 -1.39 12.08
C ASP A 23 12.22 -0.77 12.07
N ASP A 24 12.02 0.35 11.40
CA ASP A 24 10.70 0.95 11.23
C ASP A 24 9.74 0.09 10.41
N PHE A 25 10.24 -0.85 9.63
CA PHE A 25 9.49 -1.59 8.62
C PHE A 25 9.24 -3.05 9.01
N THR A 26 8.98 -3.28 10.29
CA THR A 26 8.49 -4.56 10.79
C THR A 26 6.98 -4.50 11.07
N PHE A 27 6.28 -5.64 10.96
CA PHE A 27 4.86 -5.73 11.32
C PHE A 27 4.62 -5.37 12.79
N GLU A 28 5.59 -5.65 13.68
CA GLU A 28 5.51 -5.21 15.08
C GLU A 28 5.50 -3.69 15.17
N ASN A 29 6.41 -3.00 14.45
CA ASN A 29 6.45 -1.54 14.45
C ASN A 29 5.24 -0.94 13.71
N TYR A 30 4.75 -1.60 12.66
CA TYR A 30 3.51 -1.21 11.98
C TYR A 30 2.34 -1.12 12.96
N ARG A 31 2.15 -2.14 13.79
CA ARG A 31 1.15 -2.14 14.86
C ARG A 31 1.36 -0.99 15.86
N LYS A 32 2.60 -0.75 16.27
CA LYS A 32 2.94 0.37 17.18
C LYS A 32 2.58 1.73 16.60
N LEU A 33 2.80 1.94 15.30
CA LEU A 33 2.43 3.19 14.61
C LEU A 33 0.91 3.40 14.57
N ILE A 34 0.13 2.34 14.34
CA ILE A 34 -1.33 2.38 14.42
C ILE A 34 -1.76 2.74 15.85
N GLN A 35 -1.21 2.06 16.85
CA GLN A 35 -1.52 2.34 18.27
C GLN A 35 -1.14 3.77 18.66
N LEU A 36 -0.01 4.29 18.16
CA LEU A 36 0.40 5.68 18.35
C LEU A 36 -0.62 6.64 17.74
N ALA A 37 -1.07 6.42 16.50
CA ALA A 37 -2.08 7.24 15.85
C ALA A 37 -3.38 7.29 16.67
N LYS A 38 -3.84 6.14 17.17
CA LYS A 38 -5.01 6.05 18.08
C LYS A 38 -4.78 6.82 19.38
N ALA A 39 -3.62 6.66 20.01
CA ALA A 39 -3.28 7.35 21.26
C ALA A 39 -3.17 8.87 21.08
N LYS A 40 -2.81 9.34 19.88
CA LYS A 40 -2.79 10.76 19.51
C LYS A 40 -4.16 11.30 19.11
N GLY A 41 -5.20 10.49 19.15
CA GLY A 41 -6.59 10.88 18.91
C GLY A 41 -7.00 10.92 17.44
N PHE A 42 -6.21 10.34 16.53
CA PHE A 42 -6.61 10.23 15.12
C PHE A 42 -7.78 9.24 14.96
N GLN A 43 -8.79 9.66 14.21
CA GLN A 43 -9.89 8.82 13.75
C GLN A 43 -9.59 8.32 12.35
N PHE A 44 -9.65 7.00 12.16
CA PHE A 44 -9.38 6.39 10.85
C PHE A 44 -10.64 6.48 9.97
N ILE A 45 -10.50 7.11 8.82
CA ILE A 45 -11.58 7.37 7.86
C ILE A 45 -11.18 6.95 6.45
N PHE A 46 -12.17 6.80 5.58
CA PHE A 46 -11.96 6.57 4.14
C PHE A 46 -11.92 7.88 3.36
N HIS A 47 -11.39 7.87 2.14
CA HIS A 47 -11.39 9.03 1.25
C HIS A 47 -12.80 9.57 0.93
N LYS A 48 -13.82 8.71 0.98
CA LYS A 48 -15.21 9.07 0.73
C LYS A 48 -15.93 9.67 1.93
N ASP A 49 -15.35 9.57 3.12
CA ASP A 49 -15.98 10.07 4.34
C ASP A 49 -15.96 11.60 4.38
N VAL A 50 -16.92 12.19 5.07
CA VAL A 50 -17.06 13.65 5.16
C VAL A 50 -15.87 14.24 5.91
N PHE A 51 -15.21 15.23 5.29
CA PHE A 51 -14.18 16.03 5.93
C PHE A 51 -14.77 16.93 7.01
N VAL A 52 -14.20 16.90 8.21
CA VAL A 52 -14.61 17.71 9.36
C VAL A 52 -13.38 18.47 9.86
N PRO A 53 -13.27 19.79 9.66
CA PRO A 53 -12.06 20.57 9.97
C PRO A 53 -11.57 20.50 11.42
N GLU A 54 -12.48 20.29 12.37
CA GLU A 54 -12.18 20.24 13.80
C GLU A 54 -11.78 18.82 14.27
N ARG A 55 -12.01 17.81 13.44
CA ARG A 55 -11.68 16.43 13.77
C ARG A 55 -10.19 16.19 13.48
N LYS A 56 -9.54 15.41 14.33
CA LYS A 56 -8.22 14.86 14.07
C LYS A 56 -8.40 13.51 13.37
N ASP A 57 -8.16 13.45 12.06
CA ASP A 57 -8.41 12.24 11.29
C ASP A 57 -7.22 11.80 10.42
N VAL A 58 -7.19 10.51 10.12
CA VAL A 58 -6.20 9.91 9.26
C VAL A 58 -6.87 9.03 8.20
N ILE A 59 -6.48 9.23 6.94
CA ILE A 59 -6.74 8.32 5.83
C ILE A 59 -5.53 7.40 5.71
N TRP A 60 -5.76 6.10 5.99
CA TRP A 60 -4.70 5.09 5.91
C TRP A 60 -4.90 4.26 4.66
N ARG A 61 -3.88 4.22 3.80
CA ARG A 61 -3.98 3.52 2.52
C ARG A 61 -2.75 2.70 2.17
N HIS A 62 -2.97 1.68 1.35
CA HIS A 62 -1.95 0.78 0.84
C HIS A 62 -2.03 0.71 -0.68
N ASP A 63 -0.90 0.91 -1.34
CA ASP A 63 -0.76 0.60 -2.74
C ASP A 63 -0.18 -0.83 -2.82
N VAL A 64 -1.01 -1.81 -3.25
CA VAL A 64 -0.67 -3.23 -3.32
C VAL A 64 -0.01 -3.49 -4.67
N GLU A 65 1.31 -3.51 -4.67
CA GLU A 65 2.11 -3.55 -5.89
C GLU A 65 2.78 -4.90 -6.12
N PHE A 66 3.18 -5.60 -5.05
CA PHE A 66 4.10 -6.71 -5.14
C PHE A 66 3.52 -8.06 -4.70
N GLU A 67 2.98 -8.17 -3.48
CA GLU A 67 2.50 -9.44 -2.92
C GLU A 67 1.24 -9.24 -2.04
N PRO A 68 0.05 -9.51 -2.58
CA PRO A 68 -1.20 -9.33 -1.83
C PRO A 68 -1.30 -10.11 -0.51
N ASP A 69 -0.58 -11.21 -0.32
CA ASP A 69 -0.56 -11.93 0.96
C ASP A 69 0.03 -11.07 2.09
N TYR A 70 1.01 -10.22 1.80
CA TYR A 70 1.55 -9.27 2.75
C TYR A 70 0.56 -8.13 3.04
N ALA A 71 -0.19 -7.69 2.03
CA ALA A 71 -1.28 -6.73 2.23
C ALA A 71 -2.36 -7.32 3.15
N LEU A 72 -2.73 -8.59 2.99
CA LEU A 72 -3.68 -9.27 3.89
C LEU A 72 -3.16 -9.34 5.33
N ARG A 73 -1.87 -9.58 5.54
CA ARG A 73 -1.28 -9.56 6.90
C ARG A 73 -1.39 -8.17 7.54
N MET A 74 -1.17 -7.10 6.76
CA MET A 74 -1.37 -5.72 7.24
C MET A 74 -2.84 -5.49 7.59
N ALA A 75 -3.78 -5.92 6.75
CA ALA A 75 -5.21 -5.81 7.00
C ALA A 75 -5.68 -6.56 8.26
N GLN A 76 -5.08 -7.72 8.54
CA GLN A 76 -5.34 -8.46 9.78
C GLN A 76 -4.89 -7.68 11.02
N ILE A 77 -3.69 -7.08 10.98
CA ILE A 77 -3.19 -6.24 12.06
C ILE A 77 -4.12 -5.04 12.28
N GLU A 78 -4.57 -4.40 11.23
CA GLU A 78 -5.48 -3.25 11.27
C GLU A 78 -6.86 -3.61 11.84
N TYR A 79 -7.39 -4.76 11.43
CA TYR A 79 -8.63 -5.31 11.97
C TYR A 79 -8.52 -5.59 13.47
N GLU A 80 -7.42 -6.20 13.91
CA GLU A 80 -7.14 -6.47 15.34
C GLU A 80 -7.02 -5.17 16.15
N GLU A 81 -6.45 -4.12 15.55
CA GLU A 81 -6.38 -2.78 16.15
C GLU A 81 -7.69 -1.99 16.03
N GLY A 82 -8.70 -2.51 15.32
CA GLY A 82 -10.01 -1.89 15.16
C GLY A 82 -10.00 -0.63 14.29
N ILE A 83 -9.11 -0.56 13.30
CA ILE A 83 -9.01 0.57 12.37
C ILE A 83 -9.49 0.21 10.97
N LYS A 84 -9.64 1.24 10.12
CA LYS A 84 -10.07 1.13 8.72
C LYS A 84 -8.96 1.65 7.82
N ALA A 85 -8.77 0.98 6.66
CA ALA A 85 -7.83 1.38 5.63
C ALA A 85 -8.38 1.11 4.23
N THR A 86 -7.74 1.68 3.20
CA THR A 86 -8.06 1.42 1.80
C THR A 86 -6.89 0.72 1.11
N TYR A 87 -7.17 -0.39 0.43
CA TYR A 87 -6.20 -1.20 -0.31
C TYR A 87 -6.42 -1.01 -1.81
N PHE A 88 -5.43 -0.44 -2.50
CA PHE A 88 -5.48 -0.21 -3.94
C PHE A 88 -4.77 -1.35 -4.67
N PHE A 89 -5.52 -2.13 -5.44
CA PHE A 89 -4.99 -3.25 -6.22
C PHE A 89 -4.67 -2.85 -7.64
N GLN A 90 -3.51 -3.27 -8.12
CA GLN A 90 -3.06 -3.02 -9.49
C GLN A 90 -3.56 -4.14 -10.42
N LEU A 91 -4.35 -3.78 -11.44
CA LEU A 91 -4.86 -4.74 -12.41
C LEU A 91 -3.74 -5.28 -13.32
N HIS A 92 -2.78 -4.43 -13.65
CA HIS A 92 -1.69 -4.71 -14.59
C HIS A 92 -0.34 -4.91 -13.88
N SER A 93 -0.34 -5.45 -12.64
CA SER A 93 0.90 -5.70 -11.91
C SER A 93 1.79 -6.71 -12.64
N PRO A 94 3.09 -6.43 -12.78
CA PRO A 94 4.04 -7.42 -13.30
C PRO A 94 4.39 -8.50 -12.27
N TYR A 95 3.97 -8.32 -11.02
CA TYR A 95 4.36 -9.20 -9.91
C TYR A 95 3.27 -10.21 -9.54
N TYR A 96 1.99 -9.88 -9.71
CA TYR A 96 0.89 -10.79 -9.40
C TYR A 96 -0.25 -10.64 -10.40
N ASN A 97 -1.04 -11.69 -10.55
CA ASN A 97 -2.27 -11.66 -11.32
C ASN A 97 -3.44 -11.53 -10.35
N VAL A 98 -4.08 -10.37 -10.28
CA VAL A 98 -5.21 -10.12 -9.36
C VAL A 98 -6.37 -11.08 -9.59
N LEU A 99 -6.49 -11.67 -10.80
CA LEU A 99 -7.53 -12.64 -11.17
C LEU A 99 -7.18 -14.09 -10.78
N ASP A 100 -5.98 -14.35 -10.28
CA ASP A 100 -5.63 -15.66 -9.73
C ASP A 100 -6.59 -16.00 -8.57
N PRO A 101 -7.16 -17.22 -8.51
CA PRO A 101 -8.09 -17.61 -7.45
C PRO A 101 -7.57 -17.38 -6.03
N HIS A 102 -6.26 -17.55 -5.81
CA HIS A 102 -5.62 -17.26 -4.52
C HIS A 102 -5.72 -15.76 -4.18
N TYR A 103 -5.31 -14.88 -5.10
CA TYR A 103 -5.33 -13.43 -4.84
C TYR A 103 -6.75 -12.86 -4.86
N ARG A 104 -7.66 -13.46 -5.63
CA ARG A 104 -9.08 -13.12 -5.54
C ARG A 104 -9.62 -13.38 -4.13
N LYS A 105 -9.21 -14.48 -3.50
CA LYS A 105 -9.57 -14.76 -2.10
C LYS A 105 -8.97 -13.73 -1.15
N VAL A 106 -7.69 -13.38 -1.29
CA VAL A 106 -7.01 -12.35 -0.50
C VAL A 106 -7.77 -11.01 -0.57
N PHE A 107 -8.16 -10.60 -1.77
CA PHE A 107 -8.96 -9.40 -2.01
C PHE A 107 -10.28 -9.42 -1.22
N HIS A 108 -11.02 -10.53 -1.27
CA HIS A 108 -12.27 -10.69 -0.51
C HIS A 108 -12.03 -10.74 1.00
N ASP A 109 -10.97 -11.39 1.45
CA ASP A 109 -10.63 -11.47 2.88
C ASP A 109 -10.36 -10.07 3.44
N ILE A 110 -9.64 -9.21 2.72
CA ILE A 110 -9.42 -7.80 3.10
C ILE A 110 -10.76 -7.04 3.23
N LYS A 111 -11.69 -7.25 2.30
CA LYS A 111 -13.04 -6.66 2.41
C LYS A 111 -13.83 -7.16 3.61
N ILE A 112 -13.77 -8.47 3.89
CA ILE A 112 -14.45 -9.09 5.05
C ILE A 112 -13.94 -8.50 6.37
N LEU A 113 -12.65 -8.13 6.43
CA LEU A 113 -12.07 -7.44 7.58
C LEU A 113 -12.57 -5.98 7.73
N GLY A 114 -13.38 -5.47 6.80
CA GLY A 114 -14.00 -4.15 6.89
C GLY A 114 -13.20 -3.02 6.24
N HIS A 115 -12.18 -3.35 5.47
CA HIS A 115 -11.40 -2.39 4.71
C HIS A 115 -12.08 -2.06 3.37
N CYS A 116 -11.78 -0.88 2.81
CA CYS A 116 -12.14 -0.55 1.45
C CYS A 116 -11.09 -1.10 0.47
N VAL A 117 -11.53 -1.39 -0.74
CA VAL A 117 -10.65 -1.72 -1.85
C VAL A 117 -10.82 -0.69 -2.95
N GLY A 118 -9.74 -0.39 -3.64
CA GLY A 118 -9.67 0.61 -4.70
C GLY A 118 -8.83 0.15 -5.88
N LEU A 119 -8.81 0.95 -6.92
CA LEU A 119 -8.01 0.72 -8.13
C LEU A 119 -6.64 1.39 -7.99
N HIS A 120 -5.54 0.61 -8.08
CA HIS A 120 -4.19 1.15 -8.28
C HIS A 120 -3.92 1.26 -9.77
N PHE A 121 -4.16 2.45 -10.33
CA PHE A 121 -4.23 2.68 -11.76
C PHE A 121 -2.86 2.94 -12.38
N ASP A 122 -2.47 2.13 -13.35
CA ASP A 122 -1.22 2.27 -14.09
C ASP A 122 -1.43 3.04 -15.41
N SER A 123 -1.17 4.34 -15.37
CA SER A 123 -1.28 5.21 -16.54
C SER A 123 -0.23 4.91 -17.63
N ALA A 124 0.92 4.34 -17.24
CA ALA A 124 1.98 3.99 -18.18
C ALA A 124 1.63 2.74 -19.00
N TYR A 125 0.93 1.78 -18.41
CA TYR A 125 0.42 0.60 -19.12
C TYR A 125 -0.45 0.99 -20.33
N TRP A 126 -1.31 1.99 -20.14
CA TRP A 126 -2.21 2.48 -21.18
C TRP A 126 -1.60 3.54 -22.09
N GLY A 127 -0.41 4.07 -21.76
CA GLY A 127 0.25 5.13 -22.52
C GLY A 127 -0.54 6.44 -22.54
N ILE A 128 -1.20 6.78 -21.43
CA ILE A 128 -2.12 7.92 -21.33
C ILE A 128 -1.37 9.26 -21.38
N THR A 129 -1.90 10.18 -22.18
CA THR A 129 -1.35 11.54 -22.37
C THR A 129 -2.38 12.66 -22.22
N SER A 130 -3.66 12.33 -21.99
CA SER A 130 -4.75 13.32 -21.82
C SER A 130 -5.73 12.89 -20.73
N GLU A 131 -6.46 13.85 -20.15
CA GLU A 131 -7.47 13.56 -19.12
C GLU A 131 -8.69 12.82 -19.67
N ASP A 132 -9.04 13.03 -20.95
CA ASP A 132 -10.12 12.27 -21.59
C ASP A 132 -9.77 10.78 -21.64
N GLN A 133 -8.55 10.44 -22.10
CA GLN A 133 -8.03 9.07 -22.04
C GLN A 133 -7.98 8.53 -20.63
N LEU A 134 -7.56 9.36 -19.65
CA LEU A 134 -7.51 8.98 -18.26
C LEU A 134 -8.90 8.56 -17.76
N ASN A 135 -9.94 9.34 -18.06
CA ASN A 135 -11.31 9.01 -17.68
C ASN A 135 -11.76 7.68 -18.31
N ASP A 136 -11.54 7.49 -19.61
CA ASP A 136 -11.97 6.30 -20.34
C ASP A 136 -11.32 5.02 -19.80
N TYR A 137 -10.00 5.05 -19.56
CA TYR A 137 -9.28 3.86 -19.09
C TYR A 137 -9.48 3.59 -17.59
N ILE A 138 -9.71 4.61 -16.76
CA ILE A 138 -10.14 4.38 -15.37
C ILE A 138 -11.50 3.68 -15.33
N VAL A 139 -12.46 4.08 -16.18
CA VAL A 139 -13.75 3.40 -16.29
C VAL A 139 -13.57 1.95 -16.72
N LEU A 140 -12.73 1.69 -17.72
CA LEU A 140 -12.47 0.35 -18.24
C LEU A 140 -11.88 -0.57 -17.15
N ASP A 141 -10.82 -0.13 -16.49
CA ASP A 141 -10.15 -0.91 -15.44
C ASP A 141 -11.07 -1.12 -14.22
N LYS A 142 -11.83 -0.08 -13.84
CA LYS A 142 -12.85 -0.16 -12.79
C LYS A 142 -13.89 -1.24 -13.08
N GLU A 143 -14.55 -1.14 -14.24
CA GLU A 143 -15.62 -2.08 -14.64
C GLU A 143 -15.08 -3.51 -14.70
N TYR A 144 -13.87 -3.68 -15.21
CA TYR A 144 -13.23 -4.99 -15.29
C TYR A 144 -12.97 -5.57 -13.88
N LEU A 145 -12.43 -4.77 -12.97
CA LEU A 145 -12.14 -5.20 -11.61
C LEU A 145 -13.43 -5.46 -10.81
N GLU A 146 -14.40 -4.55 -10.87
CA GLU A 146 -15.71 -4.70 -10.21
C GLU A 146 -16.43 -5.98 -10.63
N LYS A 147 -16.49 -6.23 -11.94
CA LYS A 147 -17.17 -7.39 -12.50
C LYS A 147 -16.50 -8.71 -12.12
N ASN A 148 -15.17 -8.76 -12.11
CA ASN A 148 -14.43 -9.99 -11.82
C ASN A 148 -14.31 -10.27 -10.31
N MET A 149 -14.32 -9.21 -9.47
CA MET A 149 -14.16 -9.31 -8.02
C MET A 149 -15.49 -9.24 -7.26
N ASP A 150 -16.61 -8.96 -7.94
CA ASP A 150 -17.93 -8.78 -7.31
C ASP A 150 -17.88 -7.72 -6.18
N VAL A 151 -17.43 -6.53 -6.55
CA VAL A 151 -17.24 -5.40 -5.61
C VAL A 151 -17.60 -4.08 -6.25
N GLU A 152 -17.83 -3.06 -5.43
CA GLU A 152 -17.88 -1.66 -5.86
C GLU A 152 -16.56 -0.97 -5.49
N ILE A 153 -16.03 -0.20 -6.44
CA ILE A 153 -14.82 0.61 -6.28
C ILE A 153 -15.20 2.08 -6.41
N ASP A 154 -14.85 2.87 -5.42
CA ASP A 154 -15.18 4.30 -5.36
C ASP A 154 -13.96 5.23 -5.38
N THR A 155 -12.74 4.66 -5.33
CA THR A 155 -11.50 5.41 -5.15
C THR A 155 -10.38 4.79 -5.98
N PHE A 156 -9.46 5.61 -6.49
CA PHE A 156 -8.26 5.14 -7.16
C PHE A 156 -7.01 5.91 -6.73
N SER A 157 -5.87 5.26 -6.87
CA SER A 157 -4.52 5.79 -6.67
C SER A 157 -3.69 5.58 -7.95
N PHE A 158 -2.81 6.51 -8.31
CA PHE A 158 -1.91 6.33 -9.44
C PHE A 158 -0.71 5.45 -9.07
N HIS A 159 -0.42 4.43 -9.88
CA HIS A 159 0.85 3.73 -9.85
C HIS A 159 1.94 4.57 -10.55
N ASN A 160 3.13 4.68 -9.93
CA ASN A 160 4.29 5.38 -10.51
C ASN A 160 3.94 6.75 -11.12
N THR A 161 3.68 7.74 -10.26
CA THR A 161 3.26 9.07 -10.71
C THR A 161 4.25 9.72 -11.68
N THR A 162 3.74 10.27 -12.77
CA THR A 162 4.46 11.04 -13.80
C THR A 162 4.15 12.52 -13.67
N PRO A 163 4.88 13.45 -14.36
CA PRO A 163 4.49 14.88 -14.39
C PRO A 163 3.05 15.07 -14.88
N PHE A 164 2.57 14.24 -15.81
CA PHE A 164 1.19 14.29 -16.28
C PHE A 164 0.20 13.89 -15.17
N THR A 165 0.36 12.71 -14.56
CA THR A 165 -0.56 12.26 -13.49
C THR A 165 -0.50 13.15 -12.25
N GLN A 166 0.64 13.80 -11.97
CA GLN A 166 0.76 14.80 -10.92
C GLN A 166 -0.01 16.09 -11.20
N SER A 167 -0.30 16.38 -12.48
CA SER A 167 -1.14 17.53 -12.91
C SER A 167 -2.63 17.19 -12.96
N CYS A 168 -3.01 15.90 -12.86
CA CYS A 168 -4.41 15.45 -12.81
C CYS A 168 -4.96 15.64 -11.39
N LEU A 169 -5.55 16.81 -11.13
CA LEU A 169 -5.89 17.27 -9.78
C LEU A 169 -7.40 17.33 -9.49
N GLU A 170 -8.23 16.94 -10.46
CA GLU A 170 -9.68 16.90 -10.25
C GLU A 170 -10.04 15.87 -9.17
N TYR A 171 -11.13 16.14 -8.46
CA TYR A 171 -11.59 15.28 -7.36
C TYR A 171 -11.98 13.88 -7.83
N ARG A 172 -12.44 13.75 -9.09
CA ARG A 172 -12.83 12.48 -9.70
C ARG A 172 -12.36 12.34 -11.13
N TYR A 173 -11.97 11.11 -11.47
CA TYR A 173 -11.78 10.64 -12.84
C TYR A 173 -12.49 9.30 -13.00
N GLY A 174 -13.16 9.07 -14.13
CA GLY A 174 -13.93 7.85 -14.36
C GLY A 174 -14.98 7.54 -13.28
N GLY A 175 -15.45 8.58 -12.56
CA GLY A 175 -16.37 8.44 -11.43
C GLY A 175 -15.70 8.08 -10.10
N LEU A 176 -14.43 7.69 -10.07
CA LEU A 176 -13.67 7.36 -8.88
C LEU A 176 -13.05 8.59 -8.21
N ILE A 177 -12.97 8.60 -6.88
CA ILE A 177 -12.25 9.62 -6.11
C ILE A 177 -10.74 9.48 -6.37
N ASN A 178 -10.11 10.58 -6.77
CA ASN A 178 -8.68 10.69 -6.97
C ASN A 178 -7.98 11.02 -5.65
N VAL A 179 -7.18 10.10 -5.11
CA VAL A 179 -6.47 10.32 -3.84
C VAL A 179 -5.36 11.39 -3.93
N TYR A 180 -5.03 11.85 -5.15
CA TYR A 180 -4.08 12.93 -5.43
C TYR A 180 -4.77 14.26 -5.76
N ALA A 181 -6.11 14.35 -5.65
CA ALA A 181 -6.85 15.57 -5.93
C ALA A 181 -6.35 16.76 -5.09
N THR A 182 -6.56 17.97 -5.63
CA THR A 182 -6.25 19.23 -4.93
C THR A 182 -6.79 19.24 -3.52
N PHE A 183 -8.03 18.75 -3.32
CA PHE A 183 -8.67 18.65 -2.02
C PHE A 183 -7.79 17.94 -0.98
N PHE A 184 -7.26 16.76 -1.29
CA PHE A 184 -6.43 16.02 -0.34
C PHE A 184 -5.06 16.68 -0.13
N LYS A 185 -4.47 17.27 -1.17
CA LYS A 185 -3.20 18.00 -1.07
C LYS A 185 -3.27 19.24 -0.19
N GLU A 186 -4.43 19.93 -0.17
CA GLU A 186 -4.63 21.15 0.60
C GLU A 186 -5.04 20.89 2.05
N HIS A 187 -5.75 19.77 2.30
CA HIS A 187 -6.34 19.52 3.62
C HIS A 187 -5.61 18.46 4.45
N TYR A 188 -4.77 17.61 3.84
CA TYR A 188 -4.10 16.53 4.52
C TYR A 188 -2.57 16.62 4.37
N ASN A 189 -1.86 16.50 5.48
CA ASN A 189 -0.44 16.21 5.43
C ASN A 189 -0.24 14.81 4.84
N TYR A 190 0.83 14.60 4.10
CA TYR A 190 1.11 13.32 3.47
C TYR A 190 2.38 12.69 4.05
N CYS A 191 2.30 11.39 4.39
CA CYS A 191 3.46 10.61 4.79
C CYS A 191 3.43 9.26 4.08
N GLY A 192 4.54 8.87 3.42
CA GLY A 192 4.60 7.63 2.65
C GLY A 192 5.94 6.92 2.72
N ASP A 193 5.89 5.59 2.59
CA ASP A 193 7.04 4.68 2.63
C ASP A 193 7.60 4.33 1.25
N SER A 194 7.39 5.19 0.26
CA SER A 194 7.86 5.00 -1.11
C SER A 194 9.35 4.62 -1.15
N LEU A 195 9.72 3.67 -2.02
CA LEU A 195 11.08 3.12 -2.14
C LEU A 195 11.54 2.25 -0.95
N GLY A 196 10.63 1.85 -0.06
CA GLY A 196 10.93 0.96 1.06
C GLY A 196 11.54 1.64 2.28
N TYR A 197 11.40 2.98 2.38
CA TYR A 197 11.77 3.76 3.55
C TYR A 197 11.00 5.08 3.63
N TRP A 198 10.99 5.71 4.82
CA TRP A 198 10.40 7.03 4.99
C TRP A 198 11.27 8.09 4.28
N ARG A 199 10.83 8.50 3.11
CA ARG A 199 11.63 9.33 2.20
C ARG A 199 11.75 10.79 2.67
N PHE A 200 10.66 11.32 3.22
CA PHE A 200 10.58 12.72 3.64
C PHE A 200 10.52 12.81 5.15
N ASP A 201 9.36 12.55 5.72
CA ASP A 201 9.12 12.59 7.14
C ASP A 201 8.85 11.16 7.64
N ARG A 202 9.30 10.87 8.84
CA ARG A 202 9.02 9.59 9.50
C ARG A 202 7.59 9.61 10.03
N LEU A 203 6.84 8.55 9.84
CA LEU A 203 5.47 8.50 10.30
C LEU A 203 5.35 8.70 11.82
N GLU A 204 6.28 8.15 12.62
CA GLU A 204 6.32 8.35 14.05
C GLU A 204 6.46 9.84 14.43
N ASP A 205 7.31 10.59 13.72
CA ASP A 205 7.51 12.02 13.97
C ASP A 205 6.28 12.83 13.58
N VAL A 206 5.67 12.51 12.43
CA VAL A 206 4.44 13.16 11.94
C VAL A 206 3.27 12.92 12.91
N LEU A 207 3.12 11.70 13.44
CA LEU A 207 2.09 11.37 14.41
C LEU A 207 2.29 12.08 15.77
N ASN A 208 3.52 12.41 16.11
CA ASN A 208 3.86 13.14 17.32
C ASN A 208 3.76 14.67 17.18
N ASP A 209 3.65 15.19 15.96
CA ASP A 209 3.46 16.62 15.73
C ASP A 209 2.01 17.04 16.05
N GLU A 210 1.85 17.85 17.08
CA GLU A 210 0.53 18.35 17.53
C GLU A 210 -0.15 19.31 16.52
N ASN A 211 0.60 19.84 15.55
CA ASN A 211 0.05 20.69 14.49
C ASN A 211 -0.61 19.86 13.37
N VAL A 212 -0.31 18.57 13.26
CA VAL A 212 -0.92 17.68 12.27
C VAL A 212 -2.29 17.23 12.75
N LYS A 213 -3.35 17.72 12.11
CA LYS A 213 -4.74 17.34 12.39
C LYS A 213 -5.31 16.35 11.38
N HIS A 214 -4.91 16.50 10.12
CA HIS A 214 -5.38 15.66 9.02
C HIS A 214 -4.17 15.05 8.33
N LEU A 215 -4.16 13.72 8.22
CA LEU A 215 -3.01 12.97 7.71
C LEU A 215 -3.46 11.94 6.68
N GLN A 216 -2.78 11.87 5.54
CA GLN A 216 -2.88 10.75 4.60
C GLN A 216 -1.59 9.93 4.68
N VAL A 217 -1.71 8.68 5.10
CA VAL A 217 -0.60 7.72 5.18
C VAL A 217 -0.66 6.79 3.99
N LEU A 218 0.47 6.63 3.30
CA LEU A 218 0.66 5.62 2.27
C LEU A 218 1.70 4.60 2.71
N THR A 219 1.36 3.32 2.60
CA THR A 219 2.31 2.21 2.74
C THR A 219 2.17 1.22 1.58
N HIS A 220 3.22 0.40 1.36
CA HIS A 220 3.23 -0.62 0.32
C HIS A 220 3.44 -1.99 0.96
N ASP A 221 2.83 -3.01 0.40
CA ASP A 221 2.79 -4.39 0.90
C ASP A 221 4.17 -5.00 1.17
N ALA A 222 5.09 -4.96 0.19
CA ALA A 222 6.42 -5.57 0.32
C ALA A 222 7.42 -4.78 1.20
N ASN A 223 7.00 -3.63 1.75
CA ASN A 223 7.88 -2.83 2.62
C ASN A 223 7.87 -3.31 4.07
N TRP A 224 6.92 -4.16 4.47
CA TRP A 224 6.71 -4.60 5.85
C TRP A 224 6.90 -6.11 5.98
N CYS A 225 7.66 -6.56 6.98
CA CYS A 225 7.88 -7.98 7.25
C CYS A 225 8.15 -8.21 8.74
N ASP A 226 8.38 -9.47 9.14
CA ASP A 226 8.66 -9.80 10.55
C ASP A 226 10.09 -9.43 10.97
N GLU A 227 11.00 -9.26 10.00
CA GLU A 227 12.42 -9.12 10.25
C GLU A 227 12.93 -7.72 9.90
N VAL A 228 13.96 -7.26 10.60
CA VAL A 228 14.66 -6.01 10.28
C VAL A 228 15.58 -6.23 9.08
N LEU A 229 15.07 -5.92 7.89
CA LEU A 229 15.74 -6.10 6.61
C LEU A 229 15.86 -4.78 5.85
N SER A 230 16.90 -4.68 5.00
CA SER A 230 16.99 -3.59 4.02
C SER A 230 15.87 -3.68 2.98
N PRO A 231 15.48 -2.59 2.30
CA PRO A 231 14.42 -2.61 1.27
C PRO A 231 14.61 -3.72 0.23
N ARG A 232 15.85 -3.87 -0.29
CA ARG A 232 16.18 -4.94 -1.26
C ARG A 232 15.94 -6.33 -0.68
N ASN A 233 16.34 -6.56 0.58
CA ASN A 233 16.22 -7.88 1.19
C ASN A 233 14.77 -8.20 1.58
N ARG A 234 13.96 -7.20 1.95
CA ARG A 234 12.51 -7.38 2.13
C ARG A 234 11.85 -7.82 0.83
N PHE A 235 12.11 -7.09 -0.26
CA PHE A 235 11.58 -7.46 -1.56
C PHE A 235 12.03 -8.87 -2.00
N ALA A 236 13.32 -9.21 -1.82
CA ALA A 236 13.84 -10.54 -2.14
C ALA A 236 13.15 -11.64 -1.30
N LYS A 237 12.93 -11.40 0.01
CA LYS A 237 12.19 -12.32 0.89
C LYS A 237 10.78 -12.57 0.37
N VAL A 238 10.04 -11.50 0.10
CA VAL A 238 8.66 -11.56 -0.42
C VAL A 238 8.58 -12.38 -1.72
N MET A 239 9.49 -12.13 -2.66
CA MET A 239 9.52 -12.87 -3.93
C MET A 239 9.93 -14.33 -3.76
N THR A 240 10.83 -14.64 -2.82
CA THR A 240 11.24 -16.01 -2.51
C THR A 240 10.09 -16.79 -1.90
N GLU A 241 9.42 -16.26 -0.88
CA GLU A 241 8.26 -16.91 -0.24
C GLU A 241 7.12 -17.18 -1.24
N ARG A 242 6.90 -16.23 -2.16
CA ARG A 242 5.94 -16.44 -3.24
C ARG A 242 6.36 -17.57 -4.18
N ALA A 243 7.63 -17.62 -4.59
CA ALA A 243 8.12 -18.69 -5.45
C ALA A 243 7.97 -20.06 -4.78
N GLU A 244 8.32 -20.17 -3.49
CA GLU A 244 8.15 -21.39 -2.68
C GLU A 244 6.68 -21.82 -2.62
N ARG A 245 5.75 -20.87 -2.39
CA ARG A 245 4.31 -21.14 -2.39
C ARG A 245 3.82 -21.68 -3.73
N LEU A 246 4.28 -21.09 -4.85
CA LEU A 246 3.88 -21.54 -6.19
C LEU A 246 4.44 -22.92 -6.52
N ILE A 247 5.68 -23.22 -6.15
CA ILE A 247 6.30 -24.53 -6.33
C ILE A 247 5.52 -25.58 -5.52
N LYS A 248 5.28 -25.31 -4.23
CA LYS A 248 4.50 -26.18 -3.36
C LYS A 248 3.11 -26.45 -3.92
N GLY A 249 2.40 -25.41 -4.36
CA GLY A 249 1.07 -25.53 -4.97
C GLY A 249 1.07 -26.39 -6.23
N GLN A 250 2.13 -26.31 -7.05
CA GLN A 250 2.27 -27.16 -8.25
C GLN A 250 2.46 -28.63 -7.86
N VAL A 251 3.31 -28.93 -6.89
CA VAL A 251 3.55 -30.31 -6.40
C VAL A 251 2.27 -30.89 -5.80
N GLU A 252 1.61 -30.15 -4.90
CA GLU A 252 0.34 -30.56 -4.30
C GLU A 252 -0.74 -30.82 -5.36
N GLY A 253 -0.80 -29.97 -6.39
CA GLY A 253 -1.73 -30.14 -7.52
C GLY A 253 -1.49 -31.43 -8.30
N LEU A 254 -0.23 -31.83 -8.54
CA LEU A 254 0.14 -33.10 -9.17
C LEU A 254 -0.33 -34.28 -8.32
N HIS A 255 -0.07 -34.26 -7.01
CA HIS A 255 -0.48 -35.31 -6.09
C HIS A 255 -2.02 -35.47 -6.04
N LEU A 256 -2.76 -34.36 -6.02
CA LEU A 256 -4.23 -34.38 -6.06
C LEU A 256 -4.79 -35.01 -7.35
N MET A 257 -4.07 -34.90 -8.47
CA MET A 257 -4.41 -35.54 -9.74
C MET A 257 -3.92 -37.00 -9.84
N GLY A 258 -3.28 -37.54 -8.79
CA GLY A 258 -2.75 -38.92 -8.76
C GLY A 258 -1.41 -39.07 -9.48
N HIS A 259 -0.68 -37.97 -9.71
CA HIS A 259 0.67 -37.99 -10.28
C HIS A 259 1.70 -37.77 -9.17
N LEU A 260 2.83 -38.48 -9.29
CA LEU A 260 4.02 -38.22 -8.46
C LEU A 260 4.89 -37.16 -9.13
N CYS A 261 5.49 -36.29 -8.34
CA CYS A 261 6.59 -35.49 -8.80
C CYS A 261 7.81 -36.38 -9.01
N PRO A 262 8.55 -36.30 -10.15
CA PRO A 262 9.70 -37.17 -10.38
C PRO A 262 10.77 -37.13 -9.29
N ASP A 263 10.84 -36.04 -8.54
CA ASP A 263 11.84 -35.78 -7.49
C ASP A 263 11.38 -36.27 -6.11
N ASP A 264 10.14 -36.80 -5.97
CA ASP A 264 9.61 -37.32 -4.68
C ASP A 264 10.27 -38.61 -4.21
N GLU A 265 11.09 -39.26 -5.05
CA GLU A 265 11.79 -40.51 -4.71
C GLU A 265 13.22 -40.26 -4.17
N GLU A 266 13.69 -39.00 -4.12
CA GLU A 266 15.06 -38.66 -3.71
C GLU A 266 15.17 -38.13 -2.27
N ASP A 267 14.08 -38.00 -1.54
CA ASP A 267 13.98 -37.61 -0.13
C ASP A 267 13.61 -38.86 0.72
#